data_2208182ae8496016157bcdefdfdea4ed
#
_entry.id   2208182ae8496016157bcdefdfdea4ed
#
_cell.length_a   1.000
_cell.length_b   1.000
_cell.length_c   1.000
_cell.angle_alpha   90.00
_cell.angle_beta   90.00
_cell.angle_gamma   90.00
#
_symmetry.space_group_name_H-M   'P 1'
#
loop_
_entity.id
_entity.type
_entity.pdbx_description
1 polymer ?
#
loop_
_entity_poly.entity_id
_entity_poly.type
_entity_poly.pdbx_seq_one_letter_code
_entity_poly.pdbx_strand_id
1 'polypeptide(L)'
;RQRQMCIRDRAYIMKMNEDPTALDKALEDINLYAANLFSAGFKSMTEASIIKWATETYPDYSELYVGKTSVSSPQTLNPKKKLHAAPYNTLEEGGPQESMLQALIFMRRYQFLHEGMRWFDTRRFGITVYRYLLDEDAETVVQITDQISDENGTADPRRALQLPADVIAAGLTPNPRK
;
A
#
# COMPACT_ATOMS: atom_id res chain seq x y z
N ARG A 1 20.52 0.35 5.88
CA ARG A 1 20.40 1.51 4.97
C ARG A 1 19.05 1.53 4.21
N GLN A 2 18.65 0.47 3.52
CA GLN A 2 17.40 0.44 2.72
C GLN A 2 16.11 0.66 3.54
N ARG A 3 16.00 0.10 4.76
CA ARG A 3 14.84 0.35 5.64
C ARG A 3 14.71 1.80 6.08
N GLN A 4 15.83 2.47 6.32
CA GLN A 4 15.85 3.90 6.67
C GLN A 4 15.42 4.79 5.51
N MET A 5 15.79 4.41 4.28
CA MET A 5 15.42 5.11 3.06
C MET A 5 13.89 5.23 2.94
N CYS A 6 13.17 4.11 2.97
CA CYS A 6 11.70 4.13 2.84
C CYS A 6 10.96 4.94 3.92
N ILE A 7 11.53 5.07 5.13
CA ILE A 7 10.96 5.93 6.18
C ILE A 7 11.19 7.40 5.86
N ARG A 8 12.41 7.73 5.43
CA ARG A 8 12.82 9.08 5.04
C ARG A 8 12.04 9.58 3.83
N ASP A 9 11.92 8.76 2.78
CA ASP A 9 11.19 9.08 1.56
C ASP A 9 9.74 9.42 1.84
N ARG A 10 9.07 8.63 2.68
CA ARG A 10 7.71 8.95 3.12
C ARG A 10 7.64 10.29 3.84
N ALA A 11 8.60 10.59 4.70
CA ALA A 11 8.62 11.86 5.41
C ALA A 11 8.80 13.04 4.45
N TYR A 12 9.63 12.89 3.41
CA TYR A 12 9.78 13.89 2.37
C TYR A 12 8.52 14.04 1.54
N ILE A 13 7.91 12.96 1.09
CA ILE A 13 6.66 12.99 0.32
C ILE A 13 5.56 13.71 1.12
N MET A 14 5.43 13.44 2.42
CA MET A 14 4.43 14.11 3.25
C MET A 14 4.69 15.60 3.46
N LYS A 15 5.91 16.07 3.24
CA LYS A 15 6.30 17.48 3.38
C LYS A 15 6.46 18.24 2.06
N MET A 16 6.28 17.56 0.90
CA MET A 16 6.60 18.17 -0.39
C MET A 16 5.79 19.43 -0.72
N ASN A 17 4.61 19.60 -0.12
CA ASN A 17 3.80 20.80 -0.29
C ASN A 17 4.26 21.97 0.60
N GLU A 18 5.03 21.69 1.65
CA GLU A 18 5.50 22.68 2.63
C GLU A 18 6.99 23.04 2.42
N ASP A 19 7.78 22.05 1.98
CA ASP A 19 9.22 22.18 1.75
C ASP A 19 9.55 21.89 0.28
N PRO A 20 9.89 22.91 -0.52
CA PRO A 20 10.23 22.72 -1.95
C PRO A 20 11.37 21.74 -2.20
N THR A 21 12.28 21.56 -1.22
CA THR A 21 13.41 20.63 -1.36
C THR A 21 13.04 19.18 -1.02
N ALA A 22 11.87 18.94 -0.44
CA ALA A 22 11.45 17.62 0.00
C ALA A 22 11.13 16.70 -1.19
N LEU A 23 10.54 17.23 -2.25
CA LEU A 23 10.26 16.49 -3.48
C LEU A 23 11.58 16.02 -4.13
N ASP A 24 12.56 16.90 -4.28
CA ASP A 24 13.85 16.55 -4.88
C ASP A 24 14.54 15.44 -4.09
N LYS A 25 14.54 15.52 -2.77
CA LYS A 25 15.09 14.48 -1.89
C LYS A 25 14.36 13.15 -2.00
N ALA A 26 13.02 13.17 -2.10
CA ALA A 26 12.23 11.98 -2.30
C ALA A 26 12.53 11.33 -3.66
N LEU A 27 12.62 12.13 -4.72
CA LEU A 27 12.95 11.65 -6.07
C LEU A 27 14.39 11.11 -6.14
N GLU A 28 15.36 11.77 -5.49
CA GLU A 28 16.74 11.29 -5.40
C GLU A 28 16.80 9.90 -4.76
N ASP A 29 16.16 9.72 -3.60
CA ASP A 29 16.14 8.45 -2.88
C ASP A 29 15.42 7.35 -3.68
N ILE A 30 14.28 7.65 -4.29
CA ILE A 30 13.52 6.72 -5.14
C ILE A 30 14.37 6.28 -6.34
N ASN A 31 15.01 7.24 -7.02
CA ASN A 31 15.86 6.95 -8.18
C ASN A 31 17.11 6.17 -7.82
N LEU A 32 17.73 6.48 -6.69
CA LEU A 32 18.87 5.70 -6.18
C LEU A 32 18.46 4.24 -5.90
N TYR A 33 17.29 4.04 -5.29
CA TYR A 33 16.77 2.70 -5.05
C TYR A 33 16.52 1.94 -6.36
N ALA A 34 15.81 2.57 -7.30
CA ALA A 34 15.43 1.96 -8.56
C ALA A 34 16.66 1.67 -9.44
N ALA A 35 17.67 2.53 -9.45
CA ALA A 35 18.92 2.29 -10.17
C ALA A 35 19.69 1.08 -9.64
N ASN A 36 19.61 0.81 -8.33
CA ASN A 36 20.22 -0.38 -7.74
C ASN A 36 19.41 -1.67 -8.01
N LEU A 37 18.10 -1.54 -8.24
CA LEU A 37 17.24 -2.70 -8.52
C LEU A 37 17.23 -3.07 -10.00
N PHE A 38 17.25 -2.08 -10.89
CA PHE A 38 17.16 -2.22 -12.34
C PHE A 38 18.49 -1.82 -13.00
N SER A 39 19.39 -2.77 -13.17
CA SER A 39 20.76 -2.50 -13.62
C SER A 39 20.93 -2.12 -15.09
N ALA A 40 19.96 -2.43 -15.97
CA ALA A 40 20.09 -2.17 -17.41
C ALA A 40 18.94 -1.29 -17.93
N GLY A 41 19.29 -0.10 -18.47
CA GLY A 41 18.33 0.76 -19.16
C GLY A 41 17.37 1.54 -18.25
N PHE A 42 17.64 1.59 -16.94
CA PHE A 42 16.84 2.41 -16.03
C PHE A 42 16.96 3.89 -16.42
N LYS A 43 15.80 4.52 -16.61
CA LYS A 43 15.68 5.98 -16.78
C LYS A 43 15.20 6.57 -15.46
N SER A 44 15.85 7.66 -15.04
CA SER A 44 15.44 8.38 -13.83
C SER A 44 13.96 8.77 -13.89
N MET A 45 13.26 8.48 -12.81
CA MET A 45 11.86 8.86 -12.64
C MET A 45 11.78 10.33 -12.25
N THR A 46 10.82 11.01 -12.84
CA THR A 46 10.43 12.39 -12.48
C THR A 46 9.06 12.36 -11.82
N GLU A 47 8.71 13.43 -11.11
CA GLU A 47 7.37 13.59 -10.55
C GLU A 47 6.28 13.33 -11.61
N ALA A 48 6.40 13.98 -12.77
CA ALA A 48 5.45 13.81 -13.87
C ALA A 48 5.35 12.36 -14.35
N SER A 49 6.46 11.62 -14.41
CA SER A 49 6.46 10.21 -14.82
C SER A 49 5.80 9.31 -13.78
N ILE A 50 5.96 9.62 -12.49
CA ILE A 50 5.32 8.89 -11.38
C ILE A 50 3.82 9.16 -11.36
N ILE A 51 3.40 10.42 -11.52
CA ILE A 51 1.98 10.78 -11.61
C ILE A 51 1.33 10.07 -12.81
N LYS A 52 1.97 10.13 -13.98
CA LYS A 52 1.48 9.45 -15.19
C LYS A 52 1.34 7.94 -14.95
N TRP A 53 2.32 7.30 -14.36
CA TRP A 53 2.24 5.88 -14.00
C TRP A 53 1.08 5.61 -13.05
N ALA A 54 0.91 6.40 -12.01
CA ALA A 54 -0.12 6.21 -10.99
C ALA A 54 -1.54 6.44 -11.54
N THR A 55 -1.70 7.31 -12.56
CA THR A 55 -3.01 7.68 -13.11
C THR A 55 -3.38 6.92 -14.40
N GLU A 56 -2.41 6.52 -15.21
CA GLU A 56 -2.67 5.86 -16.49
C GLU A 56 -2.36 4.36 -16.47
N THR A 57 -1.25 3.96 -15.85
CA THR A 57 -0.81 2.56 -15.84
C THR A 57 -1.33 1.80 -14.63
N TYR A 58 -1.52 2.49 -13.51
CA TYR A 58 -2.01 1.96 -12.25
C TYR A 58 -3.19 2.80 -11.72
N PRO A 59 -4.24 3.02 -12.57
CA PRO A 59 -5.22 4.08 -12.32
C PRO A 59 -6.28 3.69 -11.30
N ASP A 60 -6.47 2.42 -11.05
CA ASP A 60 -7.68 1.92 -10.42
C ASP A 60 -7.53 1.80 -8.91
N TYR A 61 -8.41 2.50 -8.20
CA TYR A 61 -8.59 2.39 -6.76
C TYR A 61 -9.60 1.31 -6.35
N SER A 62 -10.21 0.63 -7.30
CA SER A 62 -11.07 -0.49 -6.98
C SER A 62 -10.28 -1.53 -6.23
N GLU A 63 -10.83 -1.92 -5.15
CA GLU A 63 -10.08 -2.70 -4.21
C GLU A 63 -10.14 -4.17 -4.55
N LEU A 64 -11.25 -4.61 -5.13
CA LEU A 64 -11.40 -5.95 -5.68
C LEU A 64 -12.56 -6.02 -6.68
N TYR A 65 -12.35 -6.72 -7.80
CA TYR A 65 -13.39 -6.94 -8.80
C TYR A 65 -13.90 -8.37 -8.75
N VAL A 66 -15.15 -8.52 -8.34
CA VAL A 66 -15.86 -9.80 -8.45
C VAL A 66 -16.16 -10.07 -9.93
N GLY A 67 -15.93 -11.31 -10.38
CA GLY A 67 -16.22 -11.76 -11.73
C GLY A 67 -15.18 -11.43 -12.80
N LYS A 68 -14.02 -10.83 -12.46
CA LYS A 68 -12.91 -10.60 -13.38
C LYS A 68 -11.76 -11.57 -13.12
N THR A 69 -11.10 -12.00 -14.19
CA THR A 69 -9.95 -12.91 -14.09
C THR A 69 -8.63 -12.14 -14.02
N SER A 70 -7.63 -12.76 -13.42
CA SER A 70 -6.26 -12.26 -13.39
C SER A 70 -5.64 -12.13 -14.78
N VAL A 71 -6.06 -12.97 -15.73
CA VAL A 71 -5.57 -13.01 -17.11
C VAL A 71 -6.10 -11.83 -17.91
N SER A 72 -7.39 -11.50 -17.76
CA SER A 72 -8.01 -10.39 -18.49
C SER A 72 -7.68 -9.03 -17.90
N SER A 73 -7.25 -8.96 -16.65
CA SER A 73 -6.87 -7.73 -15.96
C SER A 73 -5.89 -8.03 -14.84
N PRO A 74 -4.59 -8.08 -15.11
CA PRO A 74 -3.56 -8.36 -14.08
C PRO A 74 -3.62 -7.41 -12.90
N GLN A 75 -4.12 -6.19 -13.11
CA GLN A 75 -4.34 -5.19 -12.06
C GLN A 75 -5.50 -5.57 -11.13
N THR A 76 -6.41 -6.45 -11.55
CA THR A 76 -7.63 -6.81 -10.79
C THR A 76 -7.31 -7.48 -9.45
N LEU A 77 -6.32 -8.37 -9.42
CA LEU A 77 -5.87 -9.01 -8.19
C LEU A 77 -4.88 -8.13 -7.41
N ASN A 78 -4.40 -7.07 -8.03
CA ASN A 78 -3.40 -6.20 -7.46
C ASN A 78 -3.64 -4.72 -7.75
N PRO A 79 -4.88 -4.23 -7.55
CA PRO A 79 -5.23 -2.85 -7.84
C PRO A 79 -4.44 -1.88 -6.94
N LYS A 80 -4.38 -0.64 -7.36
CA LYS A 80 -3.92 0.45 -6.52
C LYS A 80 -4.79 0.51 -5.25
N LYS A 81 -4.18 0.66 -4.09
CA LYS A 81 -4.88 0.60 -2.82
C LYS A 81 -5.19 2.00 -2.30
N LYS A 82 -6.45 2.24 -1.98
CA LYS A 82 -6.85 3.46 -1.29
C LYS A 82 -6.22 3.52 0.10
N LEU A 83 -5.80 4.73 0.51
CA LEU A 83 -5.13 4.97 1.79
C LEU A 83 -6.16 5.54 2.77
N HIS A 84 -6.61 4.72 3.73
CA HIS A 84 -7.69 5.11 4.65
C HIS A 84 -7.19 5.65 5.99
N ALA A 85 -5.93 5.38 6.37
CA ALA A 85 -5.39 5.85 7.64
C ALA A 85 -5.00 7.33 7.60
N ALA A 86 -5.22 8.05 8.70
CA ALA A 86 -4.71 9.40 8.86
C ALA A 86 -3.17 9.40 8.94
N PRO A 87 -2.47 10.40 8.38
CA PRO A 87 -2.98 11.56 7.63
C PRO A 87 -3.18 11.29 6.13
N TYR A 88 -2.98 10.07 5.65
CA TYR A 88 -2.96 9.74 4.22
C TYR A 88 -4.33 9.79 3.57
N ASN A 89 -5.40 9.58 4.35
CA ASN A 89 -6.79 9.63 3.90
C ASN A 89 -7.27 11.03 3.45
N THR A 90 -6.48 12.06 3.73
CA THR A 90 -6.79 13.45 3.31
C THR A 90 -6.07 13.86 2.02
N LEU A 91 -5.24 12.99 1.46
CA LEU A 91 -4.53 13.27 0.23
C LEU A 91 -5.49 13.23 -0.97
N GLU A 92 -5.26 14.13 -1.93
CA GLU A 92 -6.01 14.15 -3.18
C GLU A 92 -5.67 12.90 -4.00
N GLU A 93 -6.70 12.12 -4.38
CA GLU A 93 -6.55 10.92 -5.18
C GLU A 93 -6.00 11.27 -6.58
N GLY A 94 -4.89 10.62 -6.97
CA GLY A 94 -4.19 10.93 -8.22
C GLY A 94 -3.35 12.21 -8.18
N GLY A 95 -3.36 12.94 -7.08
CA GLY A 95 -2.49 14.09 -6.88
C GLY A 95 -1.02 13.70 -6.75
N PRO A 96 -0.10 14.68 -6.83
CA PRO A 96 1.34 14.41 -6.79
C PRO A 96 1.79 13.65 -5.56
N GLN A 97 1.32 14.05 -4.40
CA GLN A 97 1.70 13.48 -3.12
C GLN A 97 1.23 12.04 -2.95
N GLU A 98 -0.02 11.78 -3.32
CA GLU A 98 -0.60 10.44 -3.27
C GLU A 98 0.09 9.52 -4.31
N SER A 99 0.32 9.99 -5.51
CA SER A 99 1.01 9.23 -6.56
C SER A 99 2.42 8.82 -6.14
N MET A 100 3.18 9.72 -5.50
CA MET A 100 4.50 9.43 -4.95
C MET A 100 4.43 8.37 -3.83
N LEU A 101 3.44 8.43 -2.95
CA LEU A 101 3.22 7.41 -1.92
C LEU A 101 2.88 6.06 -2.52
N GLN A 102 2.03 6.02 -3.56
CA GLN A 102 1.69 4.77 -4.24
C GLN A 102 2.92 4.13 -4.89
N ALA A 103 3.80 4.94 -5.51
CA ALA A 103 5.06 4.44 -6.06
C ALA A 103 5.96 3.87 -4.96
N LEU A 104 6.08 4.55 -3.83
CA LEU A 104 6.84 4.07 -2.69
C LEU A 104 6.27 2.76 -2.13
N ILE A 105 4.96 2.66 -1.95
CA ILE A 105 4.28 1.44 -1.47
C ILE A 105 4.50 0.29 -2.46
N PHE A 106 4.42 0.57 -3.76
CA PHE A 106 4.67 -0.40 -4.82
C PHE A 106 6.10 -0.96 -4.74
N MET A 107 7.11 -0.09 -4.66
CA MET A 107 8.52 -0.49 -4.52
C MET A 107 8.77 -1.30 -3.25
N ARG A 108 8.16 -0.91 -2.14
CA ARG A 108 8.28 -1.64 -0.87
C ARG A 108 7.75 -3.06 -0.96
N ARG A 109 6.72 -3.32 -1.76
CA ARG A 109 6.19 -4.68 -1.97
C ARG A 109 7.22 -5.61 -2.60
N TYR A 110 8.01 -5.11 -3.55
CA TYR A 110 9.09 -5.89 -4.16
C TYR A 110 10.28 -6.04 -3.21
N GLN A 111 10.67 -4.96 -2.55
CA GLN A 111 11.83 -4.96 -1.66
C GLN A 111 11.68 -5.92 -0.49
N PHE A 112 10.50 -5.99 0.09
CA PHE A 112 10.22 -6.78 1.30
C PHE A 112 9.39 -8.03 1.01
N LEU A 113 9.53 -8.58 -0.19
CA LEU A 113 8.91 -9.84 -0.57
C LEU A 113 9.37 -10.95 0.40
N HIS A 114 8.41 -11.69 0.96
CA HIS A 114 8.60 -12.73 1.98
C HIS A 114 9.13 -12.27 3.35
N GLU A 115 9.33 -10.96 3.58
CA GLU A 115 9.77 -10.45 4.89
C GLU A 115 8.62 -10.13 5.87
N GLY A 116 7.37 -10.36 5.48
CA GLY A 116 6.19 -10.05 6.31
C GLY A 116 5.90 -8.54 6.50
N MET A 117 6.69 -7.67 5.88
CA MET A 117 6.58 -6.22 6.05
C MET A 117 5.27 -5.64 5.48
N ARG A 118 4.60 -6.36 4.58
CA ARG A 118 3.32 -5.93 4.00
C ARG A 118 2.24 -5.71 5.05
N TRP A 119 2.22 -6.50 6.13
CA TRP A 119 1.29 -6.30 7.23
C TRP A 119 1.45 -4.93 7.89
N PHE A 120 2.68 -4.48 8.09
CA PHE A 120 2.96 -3.16 8.65
C PHE A 120 2.55 -2.03 7.70
N ASP A 121 2.69 -2.23 6.40
CA ASP A 121 2.23 -1.25 5.42
C ASP A 121 0.70 -1.18 5.37
N THR A 122 -0.02 -2.31 5.39
CA THR A 122 -1.49 -2.32 5.45
C THR A 122 -2.02 -1.61 6.69
N ARG A 123 -1.39 -1.79 7.84
CA ARG A 123 -1.76 -1.09 9.07
C ARG A 123 -1.45 0.41 9.00
N ARG A 124 -0.28 0.77 8.47
CA ARG A 124 0.19 2.16 8.43
C ARG A 124 -0.64 3.03 7.51
N PHE A 125 -0.98 2.50 6.36
CA PHE A 125 -1.71 3.23 5.33
C PHE A 125 -3.23 2.97 5.36
N GLY A 126 -3.70 2.12 6.24
CA GLY A 126 -5.12 1.75 6.31
C GLY A 126 -5.62 1.00 5.08
N ILE A 127 -4.72 0.24 4.43
CA ILE A 127 -5.08 -0.50 3.21
C ILE A 127 -6.07 -1.60 3.57
N THR A 128 -7.19 -1.68 2.84
CA THR A 128 -8.19 -2.73 3.02
C THR A 128 -7.61 -4.10 2.65
N VAL A 129 -7.83 -5.08 3.50
CA VAL A 129 -7.46 -6.48 3.28
C VAL A 129 -8.73 -7.30 3.09
N TYR A 130 -8.83 -7.97 1.96
CA TYR A 130 -9.98 -8.79 1.60
C TYR A 130 -9.71 -10.28 1.81
N ARG A 131 -10.70 -11.00 2.32
CA ARG A 131 -10.81 -12.43 2.19
C ARG A 131 -11.83 -12.71 1.08
N TYR A 132 -11.43 -13.46 0.07
CA TYR A 132 -12.27 -13.76 -1.07
C TYR A 132 -12.20 -15.24 -1.46
N LEU A 133 -13.21 -15.70 -2.16
CA LEU A 133 -13.23 -17.02 -2.79
C LEU A 133 -12.88 -16.85 -4.27
N LEU A 134 -12.04 -17.75 -4.75
CA LEU A 134 -11.77 -17.92 -6.18
C LEU A 134 -12.64 -19.05 -6.73
N ASP A 135 -12.82 -19.04 -8.05
CA ASP A 135 -13.45 -20.15 -8.77
C ASP A 135 -12.56 -21.40 -8.79
N GLU A 136 -13.03 -22.45 -9.47
CA GLU A 136 -12.32 -23.73 -9.58
C GLU A 136 -10.96 -23.59 -10.31
N ASP A 137 -10.84 -22.62 -11.22
CA ASP A 137 -9.60 -22.32 -11.94
C ASP A 137 -8.63 -21.47 -11.12
N ALA A 138 -9.02 -21.03 -9.91
CA ALA A 138 -8.29 -20.13 -9.02
C ALA A 138 -7.88 -18.79 -9.64
N GLU A 139 -8.62 -18.33 -10.65
CA GLU A 139 -8.32 -17.11 -11.40
C GLU A 139 -9.35 -16.01 -11.20
N THR A 140 -10.62 -16.37 -11.02
CA THR A 140 -11.71 -15.41 -10.92
C THR A 140 -12.18 -15.25 -9.47
N VAL A 141 -12.31 -13.99 -9.02
CA VAL A 141 -12.90 -13.70 -7.71
C VAL A 141 -14.41 -13.87 -7.78
N VAL A 142 -14.94 -14.88 -7.09
CA VAL A 142 -16.38 -15.20 -7.07
C VAL A 142 -17.09 -14.37 -6.01
N GLN A 143 -16.52 -14.26 -4.82
CA GLN A 143 -17.16 -13.59 -3.70
C GLN A 143 -16.13 -13.02 -2.72
N ILE A 144 -16.44 -11.86 -2.15
CA ILE A 144 -15.75 -11.33 -0.98
C ILE A 144 -16.48 -11.86 0.26
N THR A 145 -15.78 -12.62 1.10
CA THR A 145 -16.35 -13.24 2.30
C THR A 145 -16.12 -12.42 3.56
N ASP A 146 -15.07 -11.62 3.61
CA ASP A 146 -14.75 -10.75 4.73
C ASP A 146 -13.76 -9.65 4.31
N GLN A 147 -13.68 -8.57 5.08
CA GLN A 147 -12.69 -7.50 4.87
C GLN A 147 -12.27 -6.87 6.18
N ILE A 148 -11.02 -6.41 6.23
CA ILE A 148 -10.49 -5.53 7.27
C ILE A 148 -10.28 -4.17 6.63
N SER A 149 -11.07 -3.18 7.04
CA SER A 149 -11.06 -1.85 6.44
C SER A 149 -11.09 -0.76 7.52
N ASP A 150 -10.28 0.26 7.36
CA ASP A 150 -10.31 1.42 8.23
C ASP A 150 -11.39 2.39 7.75
N GLU A 151 -12.12 2.99 8.68
CA GLU A 151 -13.20 3.92 8.38
C GLU A 151 -12.89 5.32 8.93
N ASN A 152 -12.95 6.35 8.09
CA ASN A 152 -12.75 7.75 8.47
C ASN A 152 -11.48 8.00 9.29
N GLY A 153 -10.39 7.30 8.96
CA GLY A 153 -9.12 7.39 9.67
C GLY A 153 -9.04 6.56 10.95
N THR A 154 -10.12 5.87 11.32
CA THR A 154 -10.15 4.96 12.47
C THR A 154 -9.74 3.56 12.04
N ALA A 155 -8.73 2.99 12.70
CA ALA A 155 -8.23 1.67 12.39
C ALA A 155 -9.23 0.57 12.78
N ASP A 156 -9.43 -0.41 11.88
CA ASP A 156 -10.20 -1.61 12.20
C ASP A 156 -9.53 -2.33 13.39
N PRO A 157 -10.25 -2.63 14.47
CA PRO A 157 -9.68 -3.25 15.67
C PRO A 157 -9.06 -4.63 15.39
N ARG A 158 -9.48 -5.33 14.34
CA ARG A 158 -8.92 -6.61 13.91
C ARG A 158 -7.49 -6.52 13.37
N ARG A 159 -6.99 -5.29 13.11
CA ARG A 159 -5.58 -5.06 12.78
C ARG A 159 -4.64 -5.28 13.97
N ALA A 160 -5.15 -5.29 15.19
CA ALA A 160 -4.39 -5.71 16.36
C ALA A 160 -4.33 -7.25 16.41
N LEU A 161 -3.14 -7.79 16.69
CA LEU A 161 -3.00 -9.23 16.95
C LEU A 161 -3.79 -9.59 18.23
N GLN A 162 -4.43 -10.75 18.21
CA GLN A 162 -5.12 -11.24 19.42
C GLN A 162 -4.10 -11.58 20.51
N LEU A 163 -4.49 -11.34 21.73
CA LEU A 163 -3.75 -11.81 22.88
C LEU A 163 -3.69 -13.36 22.90
N PRO A 164 -2.59 -13.95 23.35
CA PRO A 164 -2.50 -15.40 23.55
C PRO A 164 -3.64 -15.92 24.43
N ALA A 165 -4.06 -17.16 24.19
CA ALA A 165 -5.21 -17.75 24.89
C ALA A 165 -4.99 -17.89 26.40
N ASP A 166 -3.78 -18.17 26.83
CA ASP A 166 -3.38 -18.26 28.23
C ASP A 166 -3.48 -16.91 28.95
N VAL A 167 -3.14 -15.82 28.25
CA VAL A 167 -3.24 -14.46 28.78
C VAL A 167 -4.71 -14.04 28.93
N ILE A 168 -5.57 -14.41 27.98
CA ILE A 168 -7.00 -14.18 28.06
C ILE A 168 -7.61 -15.01 29.20
N ALA A 169 -7.21 -16.27 29.34
CA ALA A 169 -7.63 -17.14 30.44
C ALA A 169 -7.19 -16.62 31.82
N ALA A 170 -6.09 -15.88 31.88
CA ALA A 170 -5.64 -15.18 33.07
C ALA A 170 -6.43 -13.90 33.41
N GLY A 171 -7.46 -13.56 32.64
CA GLY A 171 -8.38 -12.46 32.92
C GLY A 171 -8.14 -11.18 32.13
N LEU A 172 -7.23 -11.15 31.16
CA LEU A 172 -7.11 -9.98 30.29
C LEU A 172 -8.23 -9.96 29.23
N THR A 173 -8.74 -8.76 28.96
CA THR A 173 -9.77 -8.57 27.94
C THR A 173 -9.18 -8.80 26.55
N PRO A 174 -9.79 -9.69 25.74
CA PRO A 174 -9.34 -9.92 24.37
C PRO A 174 -9.51 -8.67 23.50
N ASN A 175 -8.65 -8.51 22.49
CA ASN A 175 -8.82 -7.46 21.49
C ASN A 175 -10.14 -7.65 20.72
N PRO A 176 -10.90 -6.57 20.42
CA PRO A 176 -12.14 -6.65 19.66
C PRO A 176 -11.93 -7.32 18.30
N ARG A 177 -12.94 -8.07 17.84
CA ARG A 177 -12.93 -8.78 16.54
C ARG A 177 -14.07 -8.34 15.62
N LYS A 178 -14.96 -7.51 16.12
CA LYS A 178 -16.02 -6.80 15.37
C LYS A 178 -16.21 -5.42 15.95
#